data_e9d81f229dbd4e0f5341eb63c10a1df6
#
_entry.id   e9d81f229dbd4e0f5341eb63c10a1df6
#
_cell.length_a   1.000
_cell.length_b   1.000
_cell.length_c   1.000
_cell.angle_alpha   90.00
_cell.angle_beta   90.00
_cell.angle_gamma   90.00
#
_symmetry.space_group_name_H-M   'P 1'
#
loop_
_entity.id
_entity.type
_entity.pdbx_description
1 polymer ?
#
loop_
_entity_poly.entity_id
_entity_poly.type
_entity_poly.pdbx_seq_one_letter_code
_entity_poly.pdbx_strand_id
1 'polypeptide(L)'
;MISKLMGWLSADMAMDLGTANTLVYVKGKGIVLNEPSVVAIEEYRGKKQVLAVGNEAKQMLGRTPGNIHAIRPLRDGVIADFYACEQMIRGLIKLSLIHISE
;
A
#
# COMPACT_ATOMS: atom_id res chain seq x y z
N MET A 1 11.82 2.92 10.83
CA MET A 1 10.74 2.48 9.94
C MET A 1 11.19 2.19 8.52
N ILE A 2 11.95 3.10 7.91
CA ILE A 2 12.41 2.91 6.53
C ILE A 2 13.26 1.65 6.37
N SER A 3 14.19 1.39 7.30
CA SER A 3 15.02 0.18 7.23
C SER A 3 14.18 -1.10 7.33
N LYS A 4 13.11 -1.07 8.13
CA LYS A 4 12.19 -2.20 8.25
C LYS A 4 11.44 -2.43 6.95
N LEU A 5 10.99 -1.35 6.29
CA LEU A 5 10.30 -1.43 5.01
C LEU A 5 11.22 -1.96 3.92
N MET A 6 12.47 -1.51 3.91
CA MET A 6 13.45 -1.96 2.91
C MET A 6 13.78 -3.45 3.04
N GLY A 7 13.63 -4.03 4.24
CA GLY A 7 13.82 -5.45 4.44
C GLY A 7 12.82 -6.33 3.71
N TRP A 8 11.70 -5.77 3.27
CA TRP A 8 10.68 -6.52 2.53
C TRP A 8 10.91 -6.51 1.02
N LEU A 9 11.81 -5.65 0.54
CA LEU A 9 12.12 -5.55 -0.89
C LEU A 9 13.33 -6.41 -1.21
N SER A 10 13.29 -7.10 -2.35
CA SER A 10 14.47 -7.79 -2.84
C SER A 10 15.48 -6.77 -3.35
N ALA A 11 16.73 -7.19 -3.57
CA ALA A 11 17.78 -6.31 -4.09
C ALA A 11 17.44 -5.71 -5.46
N ASP A 12 16.53 -6.36 -6.19
CA ASP A 12 16.17 -5.96 -7.56
C ASP A 12 14.86 -5.15 -7.60
N MET A 13 14.27 -4.83 -6.46
CA MET A 13 13.01 -4.10 -6.39
C MET A 13 13.22 -2.69 -5.84
N ALA A 14 12.42 -1.76 -6.34
CA ALA A 14 12.36 -0.40 -5.83
C ALA A 14 10.91 0.05 -5.78
N MET A 15 10.61 0.92 -4.83
CA MET A 15 9.25 1.44 -4.66
C MET A 15 9.28 2.95 -4.62
N ASP A 16 8.42 3.58 -5.40
CA ASP A 16 8.24 5.03 -5.40
C ASP A 16 6.90 5.36 -4.73
N LEU A 17 6.98 5.86 -3.50
CA LEU A 17 5.79 6.20 -2.70
C LEU A 17 5.31 7.60 -3.04
N GLY A 18 4.21 7.70 -3.76
CA GLY A 18 3.62 8.98 -4.12
C GLY A 18 2.33 9.25 -3.35
N THR A 19 1.95 10.52 -3.26
CA THR A 19 0.70 10.92 -2.59
C THR A 19 -0.51 10.31 -3.27
N ALA A 20 -0.56 10.31 -4.58
CA ALA A 20 -1.69 9.77 -5.35
C ALA A 20 -1.49 8.30 -5.70
N ASN A 21 -0.32 7.94 -6.18
CA ASN A 21 -0.01 6.60 -6.66
C ASN A 21 1.34 6.12 -6.16
N THR A 22 1.45 4.81 -5.99
CA THR A 22 2.71 4.15 -5.65
C THR A 22 3.10 3.24 -6.80
N LEU A 23 4.37 3.30 -7.19
CA LEU A 23 4.94 2.49 -8.27
C LEU A 23 5.91 1.47 -7.69
N VAL A 24 5.91 0.27 -8.24
CA VAL A 24 6.91 -0.75 -7.91
C VAL A 24 7.65 -1.12 -9.17
N TYR A 25 8.97 -1.08 -9.08
CA TYR A 25 9.90 -1.39 -10.18
C TYR A 25 10.63 -2.68 -9.89
N VAL A 26 10.87 -3.47 -10.92
CA VAL A 26 11.73 -4.64 -10.82
C VAL A 26 12.80 -4.55 -11.90
N LYS A 27 14.06 -4.75 -11.51
CA LYS A 27 15.18 -4.72 -12.44
C LYS A 27 14.96 -5.69 -13.58
N GLY A 28 15.06 -5.20 -14.80
CA GLY A 28 14.86 -6.00 -16.00
C GLY A 28 13.42 -6.12 -16.45
N LYS A 29 12.45 -5.69 -15.61
CA LYS A 29 11.04 -5.74 -15.96
C LYS A 29 10.38 -4.36 -16.02
N GLY A 30 11.00 -3.35 -15.40
CA GLY A 30 10.44 -2.01 -15.34
C GLY A 30 9.35 -1.90 -14.28
N ILE A 31 8.33 -1.09 -14.55
CA ILE A 31 7.21 -0.90 -13.62
C ILE A 31 6.31 -2.13 -13.67
N VAL A 32 6.22 -2.84 -12.56
CA VAL A 32 5.37 -4.04 -12.46
C VAL A 32 4.06 -3.76 -11.73
N LEU A 33 3.98 -2.65 -11.01
CA LEU A 33 2.77 -2.26 -10.29
C LEU A 33 2.66 -0.75 -10.26
N ASN A 34 1.45 -0.25 -10.50
CA ASN A 34 1.10 1.17 -10.39
C ASN A 34 -0.28 1.21 -9.77
N GLU A 35 -0.35 1.52 -8.48
CA GLU A 35 -1.59 1.47 -7.71
C GLU A 35 -1.83 2.76 -6.96
N PRO A 36 -3.09 3.16 -6.78
CA PRO A 36 -3.39 4.30 -5.92
C PRO A 36 -2.85 4.09 -4.50
N SER A 37 -2.37 5.16 -3.89
CA SER A 37 -1.83 5.12 -2.52
C SER A 37 -2.98 5.19 -1.52
N VAL A 38 -3.73 4.09 -1.42
CA VAL A 38 -4.91 3.96 -0.55
C VAL A 38 -4.87 2.60 0.12
N VAL A 39 -5.29 2.56 1.38
CA VAL A 39 -5.44 1.32 2.13
C VAL A 39 -6.77 1.34 2.88
N ALA A 40 -7.49 0.22 2.87
CA ALA A 40 -8.73 0.06 3.63
C ALA A 40 -8.45 -0.80 4.86
N ILE A 41 -8.75 -0.26 6.03
CA ILE A 41 -8.48 -0.90 7.32
C ILE A 41 -9.80 -1.04 8.08
N GLU A 42 -10.07 -2.26 8.54
CA GLU A 42 -11.19 -2.53 9.42
C GLU A 42 -10.70 -2.48 10.87
N GLU A 43 -11.43 -1.78 11.73
CA GLU A 43 -11.14 -1.75 13.15
C GLU A 43 -12.36 -2.28 13.90
N TYR A 44 -12.17 -3.36 14.65
CA TYR A 44 -13.24 -3.99 15.40
C TYR A 44 -12.71 -4.47 16.75
N ARG A 45 -13.31 -3.96 17.83
CA ARG A 45 -12.92 -4.30 19.21
C ARG A 45 -11.42 -4.08 19.48
N GLY A 46 -10.88 -2.97 18.95
CA GLY A 46 -9.48 -2.63 19.15
C GLY A 46 -8.50 -3.37 18.25
N LYS A 47 -8.99 -4.26 17.41
CA LYS A 47 -8.16 -4.99 16.45
C LYS A 47 -8.26 -4.35 15.07
N LYS A 48 -7.13 -4.18 14.41
CA LYS A 48 -7.05 -3.62 13.07
C LYS A 48 -6.68 -4.70 12.06
N GLN A 49 -7.37 -4.70 10.92
CA GLN A 49 -7.13 -5.66 9.87
C GLN A 49 -7.18 -4.95 8.52
N VAL A 50 -6.21 -5.25 7.65
CA VAL A 50 -6.19 -4.71 6.31
C VAL A 50 -7.15 -5.49 5.44
N LEU A 51 -8.07 -4.78 4.79
CA LEU A 51 -9.04 -5.39 3.88
C LEU A 51 -8.61 -5.29 2.44
N ALA A 52 -7.99 -4.17 2.05
CA ALA A 52 -7.65 -3.93 0.66
C ALA A 52 -6.57 -2.86 0.56
N VAL A 53 -5.84 -2.87 -0.55
CA VAL A 53 -4.87 -1.83 -0.88
C VAL A 53 -5.04 -1.46 -2.36
N GLY A 54 -4.54 -0.29 -2.74
CA GLY A 54 -4.54 0.14 -4.13
C GLY A 54 -5.92 0.37 -4.69
N ASN A 55 -6.19 -0.14 -5.88
CA ASN A 55 -7.45 0.08 -6.57
C ASN A 55 -8.66 -0.43 -5.80
N GLU A 56 -8.55 -1.59 -5.16
CA GLU A 56 -9.65 -2.11 -4.35
C GLU A 56 -10.01 -1.15 -3.22
N ALA A 57 -8.98 -0.63 -2.53
CA ALA A 57 -9.20 0.31 -1.43
C ALA A 57 -9.76 1.63 -1.96
N LYS A 58 -9.30 2.09 -3.12
CA LYS A 58 -9.79 3.32 -3.72
C LYS A 58 -11.29 3.26 -4.00
N GLN A 59 -11.76 2.12 -4.46
CA GLN A 59 -13.18 1.93 -4.72
C GLN A 59 -14.03 2.00 -3.45
N MET A 60 -13.42 1.80 -2.29
CA MET A 60 -14.10 1.87 -1.01
C MET A 60 -14.16 3.28 -0.40
N LEU A 61 -13.45 4.24 -1.01
CA LEU A 61 -13.46 5.63 -0.50
C LEU A 61 -14.89 6.18 -0.49
N GLY A 62 -15.30 6.67 0.69
CA GLY A 62 -16.63 7.27 0.86
C GLY A 62 -17.79 6.28 0.86
N ARG A 63 -17.53 4.97 0.81
CA ARG A 63 -18.55 3.92 0.70
C ARG A 63 -18.43 2.86 1.77
N THR A 64 -17.64 3.12 2.81
CA THR A 64 -17.38 2.11 3.82
C THR A 64 -18.33 2.23 5.01
N PRO A 65 -18.72 1.10 5.64
CA PRO A 65 -19.40 1.14 6.92
C PRO A 65 -18.53 1.78 8.00
N GLY A 66 -19.13 2.09 9.16
CA GLY A 66 -18.46 2.87 10.20
C GLY A 66 -17.18 2.31 10.76
N ASN A 67 -16.99 0.99 10.73
CA ASN A 67 -15.78 0.36 11.26
C ASN A 67 -14.68 0.13 10.22
N ILE A 68 -14.93 0.49 8.96
CA ILE A 68 -13.96 0.37 7.87
C ILE A 68 -13.54 1.75 7.42
N HIS A 69 -12.24 1.98 7.33
CA HIS A 69 -11.68 3.28 6.94
C HIS A 69 -10.79 3.12 5.72
N ALA A 70 -11.14 3.80 4.64
CA ALA A 70 -10.26 3.90 3.48
C ALA A 70 -9.41 5.16 3.66
N ILE A 71 -8.09 4.98 3.71
CA ILE A 71 -7.15 6.01 4.13
C ILE A 71 -6.12 6.26 3.03
N ARG A 72 -5.79 7.52 2.81
CA ARG A 72 -4.64 7.94 1.98
C ARG A 72 -3.49 8.25 2.94
N PRO A 73 -2.51 7.34 3.07
CA PRO A 73 -1.49 7.49 4.11
C PRO A 73 -0.44 8.57 3.83
N LEU A 74 -0.34 9.05 2.57
CA LEU A 74 0.59 10.11 2.22
C LEU A 74 -0.16 11.37 1.81
N ARG A 75 0.31 12.53 2.31
CA ARG A 75 -0.22 13.84 1.94
C ARG A 75 0.95 14.75 1.62
N ASP A 76 0.93 15.36 0.43
CA ASP A 76 1.98 16.27 0.00
C ASP A 76 3.37 15.64 0.07
N GLY A 77 3.46 14.34 -0.24
CA GLY A 77 4.71 13.60 -0.22
C GLY A 77 5.19 13.20 1.17
N VAL A 78 4.39 13.45 2.22
CA VAL A 78 4.75 13.15 3.61
C VAL A 78 3.85 12.05 4.14
N ILE A 79 4.43 11.15 4.94
CA ILE A 79 3.66 10.09 5.60
C ILE A 79 2.80 10.72 6.70
N ALA A 80 1.48 10.71 6.51
CA ALA A 80 0.52 11.27 7.48
C ALA A 80 0.08 10.22 8.51
N ASP A 81 0.11 8.94 8.13
CA ASP A 81 -0.29 7.82 8.99
C ASP A 81 0.70 6.67 8.79
N PHE A 82 1.57 6.46 9.78
CA PHE A 82 2.62 5.46 9.66
C PHE A 82 2.09 4.03 9.59
N TYR A 83 1.09 3.71 10.42
CA TYR A 83 0.51 2.38 10.41
C TYR A 83 -0.14 2.08 9.05
N ALA A 84 -0.96 2.99 8.57
CA ALA A 84 -1.64 2.82 7.29
C ALA A 84 -0.63 2.70 6.14
N CYS A 85 0.43 3.53 6.16
CA CYS A 85 1.47 3.47 5.14
C CYS A 85 2.20 2.14 5.14
N GLU A 86 2.58 1.66 6.33
CA GLU A 86 3.25 0.36 6.46
C GLU A 86 2.40 -0.77 5.92
N GLN A 87 1.10 -0.78 6.26
CA GLN A 87 0.19 -1.82 5.78
C GLN A 87 -0.02 -1.74 4.28
N MET A 88 -0.11 -0.52 3.74
CA MET A 88 -0.23 -0.33 2.29
C MET A 88 0.99 -0.90 1.57
N ILE A 89 2.19 -0.59 2.06
CA ILE A 89 3.42 -1.07 1.46
C ILE A 89 3.49 -2.60 1.48
N ARG A 90 3.13 -3.21 2.61
CA ARG A 90 3.08 -4.69 2.70
C ARG A 90 2.15 -5.28 1.66
N GLY A 91 0.95 -4.71 1.55
CA GLY A 91 -0.05 -5.20 0.59
C GLY A 91 0.41 -5.05 -0.85
N LEU A 92 1.02 -3.91 -1.18
CA LEU A 92 1.51 -3.66 -2.54
C LEU A 92 2.69 -4.55 -2.90
N ILE A 93 3.58 -4.84 -1.94
CA ILE A 93 4.67 -5.79 -2.16
C ILE A 93 4.12 -7.17 -2.46
N LYS A 94 3.10 -7.63 -1.73
CA LYS A 94 2.46 -8.92 -1.98
C LYS A 94 1.85 -8.97 -3.38
N LEU A 95 1.16 -7.91 -3.79
CA LEU A 95 0.61 -7.81 -5.14
C LEU A 95 1.70 -7.88 -6.20
N SER A 96 2.83 -7.21 -5.95
CA SER A 96 3.97 -7.21 -6.87
C SER A 96 4.53 -8.61 -7.04
N LEU A 97 4.67 -9.35 -5.94
CA LEU A 97 5.20 -10.73 -5.98
C LEU A 97 4.26 -11.65 -6.76
N ILE A 98 2.95 -11.49 -6.61
CA ILE A 98 1.97 -12.23 -7.39
C ILE A 98 2.12 -11.91 -8.87
N HIS A 99 2.27 -10.63 -9.21
CA HIS A 99 2.42 -10.16 -10.59
C HIS A 99 3.67 -10.73 -11.25
N ILE A 100 4.77 -10.78 -10.52
CA ILE A 100 6.04 -11.31 -11.02
C ILE A 100 5.94 -12.81 -11.29
N SER A 101 5.15 -13.54 -10.48
CA SER A 101 4.98 -14.99 -10.61
C SER A 101 4.10 -15.38 -11.80
N GLU A 102 3.30 -14.46 -12.31
CA GLU A 102 2.47 -14.70 -13.48
C GLU A 102 3.33 -14.68 -14.74
#